data_26404fccbcad46dd1fcd0aaac91acd0a
#
_entry.id   26404fccbcad46dd1fcd0aaac91acd0a
#
_cell.length_a   1.000
_cell.length_b   1.000
_cell.length_c   1.000
_cell.angle_alpha   90.00
_cell.angle_beta   90.00
_cell.angle_gamma   90.00
#
_symmetry.space_group_name_H-M   'P 1'
#
loop_
_entity.id
_entity.type
_entity.pdbx_description
1 polymer ?
#
loop_
_entity_poly.entity_id
_entity_poly.type
_entity_poly.pdbx_seq_one_letter_code
_entity_poly.pdbx_strand_id
1 'polypeptide(L)'
;MKITDKKGVKVTPEMIGLFFEDINFAADGGLYAEMIENRSFEAKEAFGTPGNFYSVDDNGYAWKPYTAGGLDKPRMQYIMGTPLSEANPHYLRFTATEAGQGFSNKAYDGIRLHKGMKYNVSFYARCVEYTGNNFIISVNKDGKIYGKASVE
;
A
#
# COMPACT_ATOMS: atom_id res chain seq x y z
N MET A 1 31.40 -6.91 38.49
CA MET A 1 31.77 -5.74 37.67
C MET A 1 31.83 -4.53 38.63
N LYS A 2 32.94 -3.79 38.68
CA LYS A 2 33.07 -2.59 39.54
C LYS A 2 32.97 -1.37 38.63
N ILE A 3 31.96 -0.56 38.82
CA ILE A 3 31.81 0.71 38.10
C ILE A 3 32.64 1.75 38.85
N THR A 4 33.50 2.44 38.16
CA THR A 4 34.34 3.50 38.70
C THR A 4 34.12 4.78 37.88
N ASP A 5 34.45 5.91 38.46
CA ASP A 5 34.41 7.24 37.85
C ASP A 5 35.66 7.56 36.99
N LYS A 6 36.55 6.58 36.82
CA LYS A 6 37.69 6.72 35.90
C LYS A 6 37.20 6.84 34.48
N LYS A 7 37.59 7.92 33.81
CA LYS A 7 37.31 8.09 32.35
C LYS A 7 38.02 6.99 31.58
N GLY A 8 37.24 6.25 30.78
CA GLY A 8 37.76 5.26 29.86
C GLY A 8 38.24 5.89 28.53
N VAL A 9 38.34 5.08 27.51
CA VAL A 9 38.65 5.53 26.17
C VAL A 9 37.50 6.40 25.66
N LYS A 10 37.84 7.49 24.96
CA LYS A 10 36.83 8.36 24.35
C LYS A 10 36.12 7.58 23.22
N VAL A 11 34.82 7.41 23.37
CA VAL A 11 33.99 6.86 22.31
C VAL A 11 33.64 8.00 21.35
N THR A 12 33.99 7.84 20.07
CA THR A 12 33.64 8.80 19.02
C THR A 12 32.37 8.32 18.28
N PRO A 13 31.66 9.21 17.60
CA PRO A 13 30.45 8.82 16.84
C PRO A 13 30.71 7.69 15.85
N GLU A 14 31.89 7.62 15.27
CA GLU A 14 32.28 6.62 14.29
C GLU A 14 32.42 5.20 14.88
N MET A 15 32.51 5.09 16.21
CA MET A 15 32.57 3.81 16.92
C MET A 15 31.18 3.21 17.17
N ILE A 16 30.13 3.95 16.88
CA ILE A 16 28.74 3.55 17.09
C ILE A 16 28.06 3.56 15.72
N GLY A 17 27.58 2.41 15.30
CA GLY A 17 26.82 2.26 14.08
C GLY A 17 25.45 1.64 14.36
N LEU A 18 24.58 1.75 13.39
CA LEU A 18 23.30 1.05 13.37
C LEU A 18 23.36 -0.01 12.28
N PHE A 19 22.94 -1.21 12.61
CA PHE A 19 22.58 -2.20 11.60
C PHE A 19 21.12 -2.00 11.26
N PHE A 20 20.83 -1.87 9.97
CA PHE A 20 19.48 -1.77 9.48
C PHE A 20 19.24 -2.88 8.46
N GLU A 21 18.16 -3.60 8.64
CA GLU A 21 17.70 -4.64 7.73
C GLU A 21 16.18 -4.51 7.57
N ASP A 22 15.70 -4.64 6.34
CA ASP A 22 14.26 -4.57 6.06
C ASP A 22 13.58 -5.89 6.40
N ILE A 23 13.27 -6.06 7.67
CA ILE A 23 12.51 -7.20 8.18
C ILE A 23 11.14 -6.71 8.61
N ASN A 24 10.09 -7.44 8.25
CA ASN A 24 8.71 -7.16 8.64
C ASN A 24 8.28 -5.70 8.34
N PHE A 25 8.55 -5.23 7.13
CA PHE A 25 8.20 -3.87 6.70
C PHE A 25 8.88 -2.75 7.51
N ALA A 26 10.12 -2.98 7.94
CA ALA A 26 10.85 -1.99 8.72
C ALA A 26 11.21 -0.73 7.92
N ALA A 27 11.40 -0.86 6.62
CA ALA A 27 11.62 0.27 5.73
C ALA A 27 10.31 0.82 5.19
N ASP A 28 9.65 0.09 4.32
CA ASP A 28 8.38 0.49 3.70
C ASP A 28 7.21 0.07 4.62
N GLY A 29 6.44 1.04 5.07
CA GLY A 29 5.45 0.84 6.15
C GLY A 29 6.00 1.03 7.57
N GLY A 30 7.34 1.18 7.72
CA GLY A 30 8.03 1.46 8.97
C GLY A 30 8.68 2.84 8.98
N LEU A 31 9.98 2.93 8.68
CA LEU A 31 10.70 4.23 8.60
C LEU A 31 10.08 5.16 7.56
N TYR A 32 9.66 4.64 6.44
CA TYR A 32 8.83 5.33 5.46
C TYR A 32 7.37 5.11 5.81
N ALA A 33 6.74 6.12 6.39
CA ALA A 33 5.38 6.04 6.95
C ALA A 33 4.28 6.09 5.87
N GLU A 34 4.45 5.35 4.78
CA GLU A 34 3.40 5.13 3.79
C GLU A 34 2.38 4.13 4.34
N MET A 35 1.11 4.46 4.24
CA MET A 35 0.03 3.63 4.75
C MET A 35 -0.51 2.64 3.72
N ILE A 36 -0.19 2.82 2.44
CA ILE A 36 -0.67 1.97 1.34
C ILE A 36 0.47 1.10 0.84
N GLU A 37 0.30 -0.20 0.97
CA GLU A 37 1.26 -1.17 0.48
C GLU A 37 1.23 -1.22 -1.05
N ASN A 38 2.42 -1.37 -1.68
CA ASN A 38 2.56 -1.36 -3.14
C ASN A 38 1.86 -0.18 -3.83
N ARG A 39 2.07 1.01 -3.31
CA ARG A 39 1.44 2.26 -3.80
C ARG A 39 1.79 2.61 -5.25
N SER A 40 2.95 2.18 -5.71
CA SER A 40 3.45 2.42 -7.08
C SER A 40 3.12 1.31 -8.06
N PHE A 41 2.51 0.21 -7.61
CA PHE A 41 2.20 -0.99 -8.40
C PHE A 41 3.42 -1.71 -8.98
N GLU A 42 4.63 -1.43 -8.47
CA GLU A 42 5.86 -2.05 -8.96
C GLU A 42 6.14 -3.42 -8.34
N ALA A 43 5.69 -3.65 -7.11
CA ALA A 43 5.82 -4.94 -6.47
C ALA A 43 4.77 -5.92 -7.04
N LYS A 44 5.25 -6.95 -7.73
CA LYS A 44 4.41 -8.03 -8.28
C LYS A 44 4.27 -9.20 -7.34
N GLU A 45 5.14 -9.29 -6.34
CA GLU A 45 5.31 -10.43 -5.46
C GLU A 45 5.39 -9.99 -4.00
N ALA A 46 4.90 -10.84 -3.10
CA ALA A 46 5.06 -10.62 -1.68
C ALA A 46 6.53 -10.83 -1.29
N PHE A 47 7.14 -9.86 -0.64
CA PHE A 47 8.46 -10.00 -0.05
C PHE A 47 8.51 -11.16 0.94
N GLY A 48 9.52 -11.99 0.84
CA GLY A 48 9.84 -12.97 1.89
C GLY A 48 9.30 -14.37 1.73
N THR A 49 8.77 -14.75 0.57
CA THR A 49 8.44 -16.15 0.26
C THR A 49 9.48 -16.75 -0.69
N PRO A 50 10.53 -17.40 -0.20
CA PRO A 50 11.54 -18.02 -1.06
C PRO A 50 10.86 -19.08 -1.94
N GLY A 51 10.91 -18.89 -3.25
CA GLY A 51 10.55 -19.89 -4.25
C GLY A 51 9.07 -20.05 -4.58
N ASN A 52 8.17 -19.35 -3.93
CA ASN A 52 6.80 -19.21 -4.38
C ASN A 52 6.64 -17.81 -4.97
N PHE A 53 6.97 -17.69 -6.22
CA PHE A 53 6.39 -16.65 -7.04
C PHE A 53 4.88 -16.91 -7.05
N TYR A 54 4.14 -16.22 -6.21
CA TYR A 54 2.75 -16.08 -6.50
C TYR A 54 2.73 -15.34 -7.83
N SER A 55 2.50 -16.09 -8.90
CA SER A 55 1.87 -15.48 -10.05
C SER A 55 0.60 -14.93 -9.45
N VAL A 56 0.71 -13.69 -9.04
CA VAL A 56 -0.44 -12.98 -8.56
C VAL A 56 -1.30 -12.99 -9.78
N ASP A 57 -2.39 -13.74 -9.73
CA ASP A 57 -3.46 -13.58 -10.69
C ASP A 57 -3.44 -12.12 -11.12
N ASP A 58 -3.97 -11.72 -12.22
CA ASP A 58 -3.98 -10.35 -12.76
C ASP A 58 -4.21 -9.22 -11.72
N ASN A 59 -4.32 -9.55 -10.45
CA ASN A 59 -4.68 -8.70 -9.32
C ASN A 59 -3.49 -8.05 -8.59
N GLY A 60 -2.26 -8.51 -8.83
CA GLY A 60 -1.06 -7.93 -8.23
C GLY A 60 -0.95 -8.05 -6.70
N TYR A 61 0.24 -7.74 -6.19
CA TYR A 61 0.53 -7.75 -4.78
C TYR A 61 -0.15 -6.58 -4.05
N ALA A 62 -0.71 -6.86 -2.88
CA ALA A 62 -1.39 -5.92 -1.96
C ALA A 62 -2.77 -5.38 -2.42
N TRP A 63 -3.04 -5.36 -3.70
CA TRP A 63 -4.31 -4.88 -4.25
C TRP A 63 -5.21 -6.04 -4.64
N LYS A 64 -6.48 -5.97 -4.26
CA LYS A 64 -7.47 -7.01 -4.54
C LYS A 64 -8.78 -6.42 -5.06
N PRO A 65 -9.45 -7.11 -5.99
CA PRO A 65 -10.78 -6.71 -6.39
C PRO A 65 -11.74 -6.75 -5.21
N TYR A 66 -12.60 -5.76 -5.14
CA TYR A 66 -13.65 -5.63 -4.15
C TYR A 66 -15.02 -5.62 -4.82
N THR A 67 -15.98 -6.27 -4.20
CA THR A 67 -17.39 -6.22 -4.63
C THR A 67 -18.30 -6.05 -3.43
N ALA A 68 -19.38 -5.32 -3.62
CA ALA A 68 -20.45 -5.22 -2.66
C ALA A 68 -21.56 -6.22 -3.02
N GLY A 69 -22.06 -6.99 -2.04
CA GLY A 69 -23.33 -7.70 -2.19
C GLY A 69 -23.39 -8.84 -3.22
N GLY A 70 -22.26 -9.52 -3.49
CA GLY A 70 -22.28 -10.71 -4.36
C GLY A 70 -22.22 -10.42 -5.86
N LEU A 71 -21.85 -9.21 -6.24
CA LEU A 71 -21.55 -8.85 -7.62
C LEU A 71 -20.32 -9.61 -8.13
N ASP A 72 -20.20 -9.72 -9.43
CA ASP A 72 -19.02 -10.25 -10.09
C ASP A 72 -17.79 -9.40 -9.75
N LYS A 73 -16.61 -10.05 -9.71
CA LYS A 73 -15.38 -9.33 -9.47
C LYS A 73 -15.03 -8.44 -10.66
N PRO A 74 -14.64 -7.18 -10.41
CA PRO A 74 -14.14 -6.31 -11.45
C PRO A 74 -12.83 -6.84 -12.03
N ARG A 75 -12.55 -6.48 -13.27
CA ARG A 75 -11.27 -6.79 -13.88
C ARG A 75 -10.20 -5.81 -13.38
N MET A 76 -9.11 -6.38 -12.89
CA MET A 76 -7.92 -5.63 -12.47
C MET A 76 -6.70 -6.16 -13.21
N GLN A 77 -5.85 -5.28 -13.70
CA GLN A 77 -4.65 -5.66 -14.43
C GLN A 77 -3.51 -4.70 -14.10
N TYR A 78 -2.32 -5.26 -13.87
CA TYR A 78 -1.09 -4.48 -13.83
C TYR A 78 -0.57 -4.33 -15.25
N ILE A 79 -0.42 -3.09 -15.66
CA ILE A 79 -0.07 -2.76 -17.05
C ILE A 79 1.19 -1.91 -17.06
N MET A 80 2.08 -2.22 -17.98
CA MET A 80 3.13 -1.34 -18.46
C MET A 80 2.66 -0.69 -19.75
N GLY A 81 3.01 0.57 -19.98
CA GLY A 81 2.67 1.20 -21.25
C GLY A 81 2.90 2.70 -21.24
N THR A 82 1.87 3.48 -20.97
CA THR A 82 1.99 4.94 -20.84
C THR A 82 1.95 5.34 -19.36
N PRO A 83 3.07 5.19 -18.62
CA PRO A 83 3.11 5.48 -17.20
C PRO A 83 3.05 6.98 -16.91
N LEU A 84 2.75 7.31 -15.67
CA LEU A 84 2.89 8.67 -15.16
C LEU A 84 4.38 9.08 -15.05
N SER A 85 5.23 8.11 -14.73
CA SER A 85 6.68 8.28 -14.58
C SER A 85 7.41 7.07 -15.15
N GLU A 86 8.50 7.31 -15.87
CA GLU A 86 9.36 6.24 -16.39
C GLU A 86 10.02 5.42 -15.28
N ALA A 87 10.27 6.03 -14.12
CA ALA A 87 10.82 5.34 -12.96
C ALA A 87 9.82 4.36 -12.32
N ASN A 88 8.52 4.55 -12.55
CA ASN A 88 7.44 3.67 -12.08
C ASN A 88 6.54 3.35 -13.29
N PRO A 89 6.94 2.38 -14.12
CA PRO A 89 6.28 2.11 -15.39
C PRO A 89 4.95 1.36 -15.25
N HIS A 90 4.65 0.80 -14.09
CA HIS A 90 3.41 0.07 -13.88
C HIS A 90 2.28 0.96 -13.36
N TYR A 91 1.07 0.58 -13.72
CA TYR A 91 -0.14 1.14 -13.17
C TYR A 91 -1.25 0.08 -13.11
N LEU A 92 -2.21 0.30 -12.23
CA LEU A 92 -3.38 -0.54 -12.12
C LEU A 92 -4.45 -0.07 -13.12
N ARG A 93 -4.84 -0.96 -14.05
CA ARG A 93 -6.05 -0.78 -14.85
C ARG A 93 -7.20 -1.48 -14.16
N PHE A 94 -8.24 -0.73 -13.91
CA PHE A 94 -9.45 -1.22 -13.28
C PHE A 94 -10.65 -1.01 -14.21
N THR A 95 -11.45 -2.05 -14.38
CA THR A 95 -12.68 -2.00 -15.17
C THR A 95 -13.85 -2.48 -14.32
N ALA A 96 -14.75 -1.56 -13.99
CA ALA A 96 -16.00 -1.86 -13.33
C ALA A 96 -17.13 -1.87 -14.38
N THR A 97 -18.06 -2.78 -14.24
CA THR A 97 -19.27 -2.89 -15.06
C THR A 97 -20.53 -2.50 -14.31
N GLU A 98 -20.44 -2.45 -12.98
CA GLU A 98 -21.56 -2.18 -12.09
C GLU A 98 -21.15 -1.32 -10.89
N ALA A 99 -22.08 -0.53 -10.38
CA ALA A 99 -21.89 0.21 -9.13
C ALA A 99 -21.66 -0.76 -7.96
N GLY A 100 -20.71 -0.44 -7.07
CA GLY A 100 -20.35 -1.30 -5.96
C GLY A 100 -19.16 -2.23 -6.23
N GLN A 101 -18.67 -2.28 -7.45
CA GLN A 101 -17.37 -2.87 -7.76
C GLN A 101 -16.24 -1.89 -7.47
N GLY A 102 -15.12 -2.40 -6.99
CA GLY A 102 -13.97 -1.59 -6.61
C GLY A 102 -12.71 -2.42 -6.44
N PHE A 103 -11.73 -1.82 -5.83
CA PHE A 103 -10.51 -2.51 -5.42
C PHE A 103 -10.10 -2.07 -4.01
N SER A 104 -9.35 -2.89 -3.32
CA SER A 104 -8.98 -2.67 -1.94
C SER A 104 -7.50 -2.95 -1.69
N ASN A 105 -6.97 -2.27 -0.69
CA ASN A 105 -5.63 -2.47 -0.17
C ASN A 105 -5.72 -2.67 1.35
N LYS A 106 -5.05 -3.68 1.87
CA LYS A 106 -5.02 -3.98 3.31
C LYS A 106 -3.87 -3.27 4.04
N ALA A 107 -3.03 -2.60 3.29
CA ALA A 107 -1.77 -2.05 3.80
C ALA A 107 -0.90 -3.14 4.47
N TYR A 108 -0.01 -2.73 5.34
CA TYR A 108 0.90 -3.58 6.10
C TYR A 108 0.19 -4.11 7.35
N ASP A 109 -0.70 -5.10 7.17
CA ASP A 109 -1.50 -5.66 8.26
C ASP A 109 -2.65 -4.77 8.78
N GLY A 110 -3.13 -3.88 7.92
CA GLY A 110 -4.23 -2.96 8.17
C GLY A 110 -3.78 -1.52 8.37
N ILE A 111 -4.72 -0.62 8.17
CA ILE A 111 -4.49 0.83 8.33
C ILE A 111 -4.89 1.23 9.74
N ARG A 112 -3.93 1.71 10.53
CA ARG A 112 -4.20 2.22 11.87
C ARG A 112 -4.73 3.65 11.82
N LEU A 113 -6.00 3.80 12.16
CA LEU A 113 -6.65 5.11 12.25
C LEU A 113 -6.90 5.52 13.70
N HIS A 114 -6.73 6.80 13.98
CA HIS A 114 -7.03 7.39 15.27
C HIS A 114 -8.25 8.30 15.17
N LYS A 115 -9.16 8.17 16.13
CA LYS A 115 -10.37 9.00 16.19
C LYS A 115 -9.99 10.49 16.25
N GLY A 116 -10.61 11.30 15.40
CA GLY A 116 -10.40 12.75 15.36
C GLY A 116 -9.19 13.22 14.55
N MET A 117 -8.36 12.31 14.05
CA MET A 117 -7.27 12.67 13.13
C MET A 117 -7.77 12.85 11.71
N LYS A 118 -7.11 13.73 10.98
CA LYS A 118 -7.34 13.93 9.53
C LYS A 118 -6.34 13.10 8.75
N TYR A 119 -6.82 12.45 7.70
CA TYR A 119 -6.02 11.66 6.78
C TYR A 119 -6.22 12.20 5.37
N ASN A 120 -5.13 12.39 4.64
CA ASN A 120 -5.15 12.79 3.24
C ASN A 120 -4.90 11.56 2.37
N VAL A 121 -5.70 11.41 1.33
CA VAL A 121 -5.48 10.40 0.29
C VAL A 121 -5.29 11.13 -1.02
N SER A 122 -4.23 10.80 -1.74
CA SER A 122 -3.96 11.34 -3.06
C SER A 122 -3.57 10.21 -4.01
N PHE A 123 -3.97 10.33 -5.27
CA PHE A 123 -3.62 9.38 -6.32
C PHE A 123 -3.75 10.06 -7.68
N TYR A 124 -3.09 9.48 -8.66
CA TYR A 124 -3.25 9.87 -10.04
C TYR A 124 -4.14 8.88 -10.77
N ALA A 125 -5.13 9.36 -11.48
CA ALA A 125 -6.03 8.53 -12.27
C ALA A 125 -6.19 9.09 -13.68
N ARG A 126 -6.32 8.19 -14.64
CA ARG A 126 -6.70 8.49 -16.01
C ARG A 126 -7.95 7.69 -16.36
N CYS A 127 -9.02 8.37 -16.65
CA CYS A 127 -10.23 7.71 -17.12
C CYS A 127 -10.14 7.45 -18.62
N VAL A 128 -10.44 6.23 -19.04
CA VAL A 128 -10.53 5.85 -20.45
C VAL A 128 -11.98 5.87 -20.91
N GLU A 129 -12.87 5.35 -20.07
CA GLU A 129 -14.30 5.32 -20.31
C GLU A 129 -15.02 5.54 -18.98
N TYR A 130 -16.03 6.41 -18.96
CA TYR A 130 -16.74 6.78 -17.75
C TYR A 130 -18.22 6.93 -17.99
N THR A 131 -19.01 6.28 -17.17
CA THR A 131 -20.47 6.25 -17.29
C THR A 131 -21.21 7.11 -16.26
N GLY A 132 -20.51 7.97 -15.52
CA GLY A 132 -21.12 9.01 -14.69
C GLY A 132 -21.36 8.68 -13.23
N ASN A 133 -20.75 7.63 -12.66
CA ASN A 133 -20.84 7.34 -11.23
C ASN A 133 -19.65 7.91 -10.47
N ASN A 134 -19.89 8.41 -9.26
CA ASN A 134 -18.85 8.94 -8.40
C ASN A 134 -17.90 7.83 -7.93
N PHE A 135 -16.61 8.13 -7.92
CA PHE A 135 -15.62 7.28 -7.30
C PHE A 135 -15.61 7.51 -5.80
N ILE A 136 -15.79 6.46 -5.01
CA ILE A 136 -15.86 6.54 -3.55
C ILE A 136 -14.64 5.86 -2.94
N ILE A 137 -13.91 6.58 -2.11
CA ILE A 137 -12.87 6.03 -1.26
C ILE A 137 -13.48 5.75 0.10
N SER A 138 -13.28 4.55 0.64
CA SER A 138 -13.74 4.22 1.98
C SER A 138 -12.72 3.43 2.76
N VAL A 139 -12.71 3.63 4.08
CA VAL A 139 -12.00 2.76 5.01
C VAL A 139 -13.04 1.93 5.74
N ASN A 140 -12.90 0.62 5.64
CA ASN A 140 -13.85 -0.30 6.23
C ASN A 140 -13.13 -1.45 6.95
N LYS A 141 -13.84 -2.07 7.87
CA LYS A 141 -13.44 -3.32 8.53
C LYS A 141 -14.70 -4.09 8.89
N ASP A 142 -14.73 -5.37 8.57
CA ASP A 142 -15.82 -6.30 8.91
C ASP A 142 -17.22 -5.75 8.49
N GLY A 143 -17.29 -5.18 7.27
CA GLY A 143 -18.53 -4.60 6.73
C GLY A 143 -18.91 -3.22 7.28
N LYS A 144 -18.18 -2.69 8.27
CA LYS A 144 -18.41 -1.36 8.82
C LYS A 144 -17.50 -0.33 8.17
N ILE A 145 -18.10 0.78 7.70
CA ILE A 145 -17.38 1.93 7.15
C ILE A 145 -17.01 2.89 8.28
N TYR A 146 -15.73 3.20 8.39
CA TYR A 146 -15.17 4.13 9.38
C TYR A 146 -14.94 5.53 8.81
N GLY A 147 -14.80 5.63 7.50
CA GLY A 147 -14.68 6.89 6.79
C GLY A 147 -14.91 6.69 5.29
N LYS A 148 -15.43 7.71 4.64
CA LYS A 148 -15.61 7.73 3.18
C LYS A 148 -15.44 9.14 2.63
N ALA A 149 -14.98 9.23 1.40
CA ALA A 149 -14.94 10.46 0.61
C ALA A 149 -15.37 10.15 -0.82
N SER A 150 -16.01 11.10 -1.47
CA SER A 150 -16.29 11.06 -2.91
C SER A 150 -15.22 11.85 -3.65
N VAL A 151 -14.80 11.33 -4.80
CA VAL A 151 -13.91 12.01 -5.74
C VAL A 151 -14.75 12.36 -6.96
N GLU A 152 -14.77 13.64 -7.29
CA GLU A 152 -15.43 14.20 -8.47
C GLU A 152 -14.49 14.25 -9.68
#